data_25ea261f699060eccf8235a8ad348be0
#
_entry.id   25ea261f699060eccf8235a8ad348be0
#
_cell.length_a   1.000
_cell.length_b   1.000
_cell.length_c   1.000
_cell.angle_alpha   90.00
_cell.angle_beta   90.00
_cell.angle_gamma   90.00
#
_symmetry.space_group_name_H-M   'P 1'
#
loop_
_entity.id
_entity.type
_entity.pdbx_description
1 polymer ?
#
loop_
_entity_poly.entity_id
_entity_poly.type
_entity_poly.pdbx_seq_one_letter_code
_entity_poly.pdbx_strand_id
1 'polypeptide(L)'
;MSEETEKQAMVDRFEFFAAILLGLAAICTALSSFQGGLWDGKQAEAYGKANTEATMAASERARAIVEMSKDAQIDITAYKLIQDGLNSGGNPAMAKSNFETASYLYTRQLSDAGYKALGLPPEGKREVVDDPDTPTEEKEEALQAEILDKASEKDLVGDDGYQKEMLAKATELTAQSEKTFASGNEANETGDKFELANVLFAVSMFFMGIALVFRTDVKWKVLIAGGVLLVVGVVYMLTLSWTF
;
A
#
# COMPACT_ATOMS: atom_id res chain seq x y z
N MET A 1 -6.77 -57.41 -48.52
CA MET A 1 -6.56 -55.94 -48.36
C MET A 1 -5.09 -55.73 -48.71
N SER A 2 -4.73 -54.86 -49.63
CA SER A 2 -3.33 -54.74 -50.07
C SER A 2 -2.50 -54.06 -48.95
N GLU A 3 -1.23 -54.39 -48.84
CA GLU A 3 -0.29 -53.82 -47.84
C GLU A 3 -0.20 -52.28 -47.94
N GLU A 4 -0.43 -51.71 -49.12
CA GLU A 4 -0.56 -50.29 -49.36
C GLU A 4 -1.78 -49.67 -48.70
N THR A 5 -2.93 -50.34 -48.67
CA THR A 5 -4.16 -49.84 -48.01
C THR A 5 -4.03 -49.78 -46.52
N GLU A 6 -3.30 -50.73 -45.89
CA GLU A 6 -3.01 -50.72 -44.44
C GLU A 6 -2.03 -49.62 -44.06
N LYS A 7 -0.98 -49.39 -44.89
CA LYS A 7 -0.03 -48.28 -44.67
C LYS A 7 -0.71 -46.92 -44.79
N GLN A 8 -1.58 -46.74 -45.80
CA GLN A 8 -2.34 -45.50 -45.95
C GLN A 8 -3.25 -45.24 -44.76
N ALA A 9 -4.01 -46.25 -44.33
CA ALA A 9 -4.89 -46.14 -43.16
C ALA A 9 -4.13 -45.83 -41.84
N MET A 10 -2.89 -46.29 -41.70
CA MET A 10 -2.05 -46.01 -40.52
C MET A 10 -1.51 -44.57 -40.58
N VAL A 11 -1.17 -44.03 -41.73
CA VAL A 11 -0.75 -42.64 -41.95
C VAL A 11 -1.92 -41.69 -41.61
N ASP A 12 -3.10 -41.97 -42.16
CA ASP A 12 -4.29 -41.14 -41.93
C ASP A 12 -4.69 -41.07 -40.44
N ARG A 13 -4.57 -42.20 -39.71
CA ARG A 13 -4.79 -42.24 -38.27
C ARG A 13 -3.77 -41.40 -37.49
N PHE A 14 -2.48 -41.51 -37.86
CA PHE A 14 -1.43 -40.73 -37.21
C PHE A 14 -1.66 -39.21 -37.36
N GLU A 15 -1.93 -38.78 -38.59
CA GLU A 15 -2.18 -37.37 -38.91
C GLU A 15 -3.42 -36.84 -38.16
N PHE A 16 -4.48 -37.64 -38.08
CA PHE A 16 -5.67 -37.31 -37.35
C PHE A 16 -5.42 -37.11 -35.84
N PHE A 17 -4.67 -38.05 -35.20
CA PHE A 17 -4.32 -37.90 -33.77
C PHE A 17 -3.40 -36.69 -33.55
N ALA A 18 -2.42 -36.47 -34.38
CA ALA A 18 -1.53 -35.33 -34.29
C ALA A 18 -2.31 -34.01 -34.43
N ALA A 19 -3.26 -33.93 -35.36
CA ALA A 19 -4.11 -32.74 -35.53
C ALA A 19 -4.98 -32.46 -34.32
N ILE A 20 -5.60 -33.49 -33.70
CA ILE A 20 -6.39 -33.33 -32.47
C ILE A 20 -5.51 -32.82 -31.31
N LEU A 21 -4.34 -33.43 -31.12
CA LEU A 21 -3.44 -33.02 -30.02
C LEU A 21 -2.92 -31.58 -30.21
N LEU A 22 -2.59 -31.19 -31.44
CA LEU A 22 -2.22 -29.82 -31.75
C LEU A 22 -3.37 -28.84 -31.46
N GLY A 23 -4.59 -29.20 -31.89
CA GLY A 23 -5.78 -28.38 -31.58
C GLY A 23 -6.03 -28.22 -30.08
N LEU A 24 -5.89 -29.30 -29.32
CA LEU A 24 -6.00 -29.25 -27.87
C LEU A 24 -4.90 -28.39 -27.21
N ALA A 25 -3.67 -28.54 -27.68
CA ALA A 25 -2.55 -27.71 -27.18
C ALA A 25 -2.80 -26.23 -27.48
N ALA A 26 -3.31 -25.88 -28.64
CA ALA A 26 -3.64 -24.49 -29.00
C ALA A 26 -4.76 -23.92 -28.11
N ILE A 27 -5.80 -24.71 -27.81
CA ILE A 27 -6.86 -24.29 -26.90
C ILE A 27 -6.31 -24.08 -25.47
N CYS A 28 -5.48 -25.00 -24.97
CA CYS A 28 -4.85 -24.87 -23.67
C CYS A 28 -3.95 -23.64 -23.58
N THR A 29 -3.18 -23.35 -24.65
CA THR A 29 -2.36 -22.13 -24.76
C THR A 29 -3.24 -20.88 -24.67
N ALA A 30 -4.34 -20.83 -25.42
CA ALA A 30 -5.26 -19.69 -25.41
C ALA A 30 -5.88 -19.45 -24.03
N LEU A 31 -6.31 -20.53 -23.35
CA LEU A 31 -6.86 -20.46 -22.00
C LEU A 31 -5.81 -20.00 -20.97
N SER A 32 -4.61 -20.52 -21.06
CA SER A 32 -3.50 -20.14 -20.16
C SER A 32 -3.11 -18.67 -20.38
N SER A 33 -2.99 -18.22 -21.62
CA SER A 33 -2.71 -16.81 -21.95
C SER A 33 -3.81 -15.88 -21.47
N PHE A 34 -5.08 -16.29 -21.60
CA PHE A 34 -6.20 -15.51 -21.11
C PHE A 34 -6.16 -15.35 -19.58
N GLN A 35 -5.88 -16.44 -18.86
CA GLN A 35 -5.75 -16.40 -17.41
C GLN A 35 -4.54 -15.58 -16.97
N GLY A 36 -3.37 -15.71 -17.62
CA GLY A 36 -2.20 -14.86 -17.36
C GLY A 36 -2.55 -13.39 -17.50
N GLY A 37 -3.18 -12.99 -18.62
CA GLY A 37 -3.61 -11.60 -18.84
C GLY A 37 -4.61 -11.06 -17.79
N LEU A 38 -5.48 -11.91 -17.23
CA LEU A 38 -6.37 -11.49 -16.12
C LEU A 38 -5.58 -11.23 -14.83
N TRP A 39 -4.57 -12.04 -14.55
CA TRP A 39 -3.69 -11.84 -13.40
C TRP A 39 -2.78 -10.62 -13.56
N ASP A 40 -2.28 -10.35 -14.77
CA ASP A 40 -1.54 -9.11 -15.10
C ASP A 40 -2.41 -7.87 -14.87
N GLY A 41 -3.70 -7.95 -15.24
CA GLY A 41 -4.67 -6.89 -14.95
C GLY A 41 -4.82 -6.63 -13.45
N LYS A 42 -4.95 -7.67 -12.62
CA LYS A 42 -5.00 -7.56 -11.16
C LYS A 42 -3.71 -7.01 -10.56
N GLN A 43 -2.56 -7.45 -11.06
CA GLN A 43 -1.26 -6.91 -10.68
C GLN A 43 -1.19 -5.40 -10.95
N ALA A 44 -1.53 -4.97 -12.17
CA ALA A 44 -1.50 -3.56 -12.55
C ALA A 44 -2.44 -2.71 -11.68
N GLU A 45 -3.65 -3.20 -11.39
CA GLU A 45 -4.60 -2.55 -10.50
C GLU A 45 -4.03 -2.42 -9.07
N ALA A 46 -3.48 -3.51 -8.52
CA ALA A 46 -2.91 -3.51 -7.18
C ALA A 46 -1.72 -2.54 -7.07
N TYR A 47 -0.80 -2.54 -8.03
CA TYR A 47 0.34 -1.62 -8.03
C TYR A 47 -0.11 -0.16 -8.21
N GLY A 48 -1.10 0.11 -9.07
CA GLY A 48 -1.68 1.44 -9.21
C GLY A 48 -2.29 1.96 -7.92
N LYS A 49 -3.04 1.11 -7.22
CA LYS A 49 -3.63 1.41 -5.92
C LYS A 49 -2.56 1.61 -4.84
N ALA A 50 -1.58 0.71 -4.74
CA ALA A 50 -0.48 0.81 -3.78
C ALA A 50 0.31 2.12 -3.97
N ASN A 51 0.58 2.53 -5.21
CA ASN A 51 1.25 3.79 -5.50
C ASN A 51 0.42 5.02 -5.08
N THR A 52 -0.90 4.95 -5.27
CA THR A 52 -1.82 6.00 -4.81
C THR A 52 -1.81 6.11 -3.28
N GLU A 53 -1.91 4.98 -2.58
CA GLU A 53 -1.87 4.91 -1.12
C GLU A 53 -0.51 5.40 -0.58
N ALA A 54 0.60 5.04 -1.21
CA ALA A 54 1.94 5.53 -0.86
C ALA A 54 2.06 7.05 -1.03
N THR A 55 1.49 7.60 -2.11
CA THR A 55 1.48 9.04 -2.36
C THR A 55 0.64 9.79 -1.31
N MET A 56 -0.51 9.23 -0.93
CA MET A 56 -1.33 9.76 0.16
C MET A 56 -0.58 9.71 1.50
N ALA A 57 0.09 8.59 1.80
CA ALA A 57 0.91 8.46 3.00
C ALA A 57 2.01 9.52 3.07
N ALA A 58 2.72 9.75 1.96
CA ALA A 58 3.75 10.77 1.87
C ALA A 58 3.18 12.19 2.08
N SER A 59 2.01 12.48 1.51
CA SER A 59 1.31 13.76 1.70
C SER A 59 0.88 13.98 3.14
N GLU A 60 0.27 12.98 3.79
CA GLU A 60 -0.13 13.07 5.19
C GLU A 60 1.08 13.19 6.12
N ARG A 61 2.17 12.48 5.81
CA ARG A 61 3.43 12.62 6.56
C ARG A 61 4.00 14.03 6.44
N ALA A 62 4.01 14.61 5.24
CA ALA A 62 4.50 15.97 5.04
C ALA A 62 3.64 16.99 5.80
N ARG A 63 2.31 16.84 5.80
CA ARG A 63 1.38 17.66 6.58
C ARG A 63 1.67 17.57 8.07
N ALA A 64 1.79 16.36 8.59
CA ALA A 64 2.11 16.11 10.00
C ALA A 64 3.43 16.77 10.40
N ILE A 65 4.48 16.64 9.59
CA ILE A 65 5.78 17.28 9.85
C ILE A 65 5.67 18.81 9.89
N VAL A 66 4.91 19.41 8.97
CA VAL A 66 4.71 20.86 8.96
C VAL A 66 3.95 21.31 10.21
N GLU A 67 2.91 20.60 10.61
CA GLU A 67 2.14 20.90 11.81
C GLU A 67 2.98 20.72 13.10
N MET A 68 3.73 19.62 13.21
CA MET A 68 4.68 19.39 14.29
C MET A 68 5.75 20.51 14.38
N SER A 69 6.27 20.95 13.23
CA SER A 69 7.24 22.05 13.18
C SER A 69 6.62 23.38 13.64
N LYS A 70 5.36 23.63 13.26
CA LYS A 70 4.60 24.81 13.73
C LYS A 70 4.39 24.74 15.25
N ASP A 71 3.93 23.61 15.75
CA ASP A 71 3.69 23.41 17.17
C ASP A 71 4.99 23.58 17.99
N ALA A 72 6.11 23.02 17.50
CA ALA A 72 7.40 23.21 18.14
C ALA A 72 7.85 24.68 18.18
N GLN A 73 7.60 25.44 17.13
CA GLN A 73 7.91 26.88 17.10
C GLN A 73 7.05 27.68 18.07
N ILE A 74 5.76 27.32 18.18
CA ILE A 74 4.83 27.92 19.13
C ILE A 74 5.29 27.63 20.55
N ASP A 75 5.61 26.37 20.86
CA ASP A 75 6.06 25.93 22.18
C ASP A 75 7.33 26.67 22.61
N ILE A 76 8.36 26.68 21.78
CA ILE A 76 9.62 27.40 22.04
C ILE A 76 9.36 28.89 22.22
N THR A 77 8.49 29.52 21.41
CA THR A 77 8.21 30.94 21.50
C THR A 77 7.45 31.28 22.78
N ALA A 78 6.42 30.51 23.10
CA ALA A 78 5.64 30.67 24.29
C ALA A 78 6.49 30.45 25.57
N TYR A 79 7.32 29.39 25.58
CA TYR A 79 8.26 29.15 26.68
C TYR A 79 9.22 30.32 26.87
N LYS A 80 9.77 30.89 25.79
CA LYS A 80 10.63 32.09 25.88
C LYS A 80 9.88 33.29 26.50
N LEU A 81 8.63 33.53 26.08
CA LEU A 81 7.81 34.60 26.63
C LEU A 81 7.53 34.39 28.12
N ILE A 82 7.31 33.15 28.57
CA ILE A 82 7.17 32.82 30.00
C ILE A 82 8.44 33.19 30.75
N GLN A 83 9.62 32.77 30.24
CA GLN A 83 10.90 33.08 30.88
C GLN A 83 11.18 34.60 30.94
N ASP A 84 10.87 35.33 29.83
CA ASP A 84 11.02 36.78 29.74
C ASP A 84 10.05 37.49 30.72
N GLY A 85 8.83 36.94 30.90
CA GLY A 85 7.87 37.41 31.89
C GLY A 85 8.38 37.24 33.33
N LEU A 86 8.90 36.06 33.67
CA LEU A 86 9.49 35.76 34.99
C LEU A 86 10.71 36.64 35.29
N ASN A 87 11.50 36.99 34.27
CA ASN A 87 12.70 37.78 34.37
C ASN A 87 12.48 39.28 34.07
N SER A 88 11.26 39.79 34.16
CA SER A 88 10.86 41.15 33.75
C SER A 88 11.48 42.29 34.60
N GLY A 89 12.37 41.99 35.53
CA GLY A 89 13.08 42.97 36.35
C GLY A 89 12.16 43.84 37.22
N GLY A 90 10.98 43.31 37.59
CA GLY A 90 9.99 44.04 38.41
C GLY A 90 9.07 44.95 37.59
N ASN A 91 8.99 44.79 36.29
CA ASN A 91 8.00 45.47 35.43
C ASN A 91 6.73 44.62 35.25
N PRO A 92 5.67 44.83 36.08
CA PRO A 92 4.48 43.99 36.06
C PRO A 92 3.67 44.08 34.75
N ALA A 93 3.70 45.19 34.05
CA ALA A 93 3.01 45.36 32.80
C ALA A 93 3.67 44.53 31.66
N MET A 94 4.99 44.45 31.65
CA MET A 94 5.72 43.62 30.71
C MET A 94 5.54 42.12 31.02
N ALA A 95 5.58 41.75 32.28
CA ALA A 95 5.31 40.38 32.73
C ALA A 95 3.91 39.94 32.29
N LYS A 96 2.88 40.72 32.58
CA LYS A 96 1.49 40.44 32.17
C LYS A 96 1.36 40.26 30.64
N SER A 97 1.89 41.20 29.85
CA SER A 97 1.84 41.12 28.37
C SER A 97 2.51 39.86 27.83
N ASN A 98 3.65 39.44 28.38
CA ASN A 98 4.33 38.21 27.96
C ASN A 98 3.52 36.97 28.29
N PHE A 99 2.94 36.88 29.52
CA PHE A 99 2.11 35.75 29.91
C PHE A 99 0.82 35.66 29.11
N GLU A 100 0.12 36.77 28.84
CA GLU A 100 -1.06 36.81 27.99
C GLU A 100 -0.72 36.35 26.56
N THR A 101 0.41 36.78 26.01
CA THR A 101 0.84 36.36 24.66
C THR A 101 1.19 34.88 24.66
N ALA A 102 1.91 34.35 25.63
CA ALA A 102 2.23 32.92 25.73
C ALA A 102 0.96 32.06 25.84
N SER A 103 0.02 32.48 26.71
CA SER A 103 -1.28 31.82 26.86
C SER A 103 -2.07 31.81 25.51
N TYR A 104 -2.11 32.95 24.84
CA TYR A 104 -2.75 33.04 23.51
C TYR A 104 -2.12 32.07 22.51
N LEU A 105 -0.80 31.94 22.44
CA LEU A 105 -0.11 31.00 21.56
C LEU A 105 -0.53 29.56 21.86
N TYR A 106 -0.53 29.13 23.10
CA TYR A 106 -0.93 27.78 23.47
C TYR A 106 -2.42 27.53 23.18
N THR A 107 -3.31 28.44 23.53
CA THR A 107 -4.76 28.24 23.43
C THR A 107 -5.30 28.39 22.03
N ARG A 108 -4.65 29.21 21.17
CA ARG A 108 -5.19 29.58 19.84
C ARG A 108 -4.38 29.08 18.66
N GLN A 109 -3.09 28.87 18.84
CA GLN A 109 -2.20 28.59 17.71
C GLN A 109 -1.68 27.16 17.70
N LEU A 110 -1.59 26.51 18.85
CA LEU A 110 -1.15 25.13 18.98
C LEU A 110 -2.20 24.16 18.40
N SER A 111 -1.77 23.07 17.77
CA SER A 111 -2.68 22.02 17.32
C SER A 111 -3.40 21.34 18.49
N ASP A 112 -4.51 20.65 18.22
CA ASP A 112 -5.22 19.90 19.25
C ASP A 112 -4.36 18.76 19.83
N ALA A 113 -3.56 18.11 19.01
CA ALA A 113 -2.63 17.08 19.43
C ALA A 113 -1.51 17.65 20.32
N GLY A 114 -0.92 18.78 19.94
CA GLY A 114 0.09 19.47 20.74
C GLY A 114 -0.46 19.95 22.08
N TYR A 115 -1.65 20.54 22.05
CA TYR A 115 -2.36 20.99 23.26
C TYR A 115 -2.60 19.84 24.25
N LYS A 116 -3.07 18.71 23.74
CA LYS A 116 -3.30 17.49 24.52
C LYS A 116 -1.99 16.89 25.05
N ALA A 117 -0.94 16.87 24.24
CA ALA A 117 0.36 16.31 24.62
C ALA A 117 1.00 17.08 25.78
N LEU A 118 0.86 18.41 25.80
CA LEU A 118 1.27 19.24 26.90
C LEU A 118 0.39 19.03 28.17
N GLY A 119 -0.71 18.29 28.06
CA GLY A 119 -1.63 18.03 29.17
C GLY A 119 -2.37 19.28 29.62
N LEU A 120 -2.61 20.21 28.69
CA LEU A 120 -3.28 21.46 28.97
C LEU A 120 -4.79 21.24 29.20
N PRO A 121 -5.43 22.05 30.05
CA PRO A 121 -6.82 21.82 30.42
C PRO A 121 -7.77 22.09 29.24
N PRO A 122 -8.75 21.21 28.96
CA PRO A 122 -9.66 21.35 27.82
C PRO A 122 -10.41 22.68 27.77
N GLU A 123 -10.67 23.27 28.91
CA GLU A 123 -11.33 24.55 29.07
C GLU A 123 -10.54 25.70 28.43
N GLY A 124 -9.21 25.61 28.42
CA GLY A 124 -8.34 26.62 27.82
C GLY A 124 -8.38 26.65 26.28
N LYS A 125 -8.87 25.58 25.63
CA LYS A 125 -9.01 25.48 24.17
C LYS A 125 -10.35 26.03 23.67
N ARG A 126 -11.26 26.42 24.55
CA ARG A 126 -12.55 26.98 24.13
C ARG A 126 -12.35 28.23 23.28
N GLU A 127 -13.02 28.31 22.14
CA GLU A 127 -13.19 29.56 21.43
C GLU A 127 -13.91 30.54 22.35
N VAL A 128 -13.42 31.77 22.41
CA VAL A 128 -14.19 32.87 22.97
C VAL A 128 -15.30 33.20 21.95
N VAL A 129 -16.33 32.38 21.97
CA VAL A 129 -17.65 32.79 21.51
C VAL A 129 -18.17 33.73 22.58
N ASP A 130 -18.89 34.78 22.24
CA ASP A 130 -19.66 35.61 23.17
C ASP A 130 -20.70 34.72 23.89
N ASP A 131 -20.23 33.93 24.82
CA ASP A 131 -20.99 32.99 25.64
C ASP A 131 -21.35 33.74 26.95
N PRO A 132 -22.64 33.79 27.30
CA PRO A 132 -23.07 34.41 28.56
C PRO A 132 -22.48 33.74 29.83
N ASP A 133 -21.86 32.55 29.65
CA ASP A 133 -21.14 31.81 30.69
C ASP A 133 -19.62 32.09 30.70
N THR A 134 -19.16 33.21 30.12
CA THR A 134 -17.74 33.61 30.12
C THR A 134 -17.20 33.61 31.55
N PRO A 135 -16.05 32.94 31.81
CA PRO A 135 -15.43 32.93 33.12
C PRO A 135 -15.16 34.34 33.64
N THR A 136 -15.30 34.55 34.97
CA THR A 136 -14.90 35.80 35.61
C THR A 136 -13.40 36.02 35.42
N GLU A 137 -12.95 37.28 35.44
CA GLU A 137 -11.54 37.68 35.22
C GLU A 137 -10.57 36.87 36.11
N GLU A 138 -10.95 36.59 37.37
CA GLU A 138 -10.16 35.75 38.28
C GLU A 138 -10.03 34.30 37.84
N LYS A 139 -11.07 33.71 37.20
CA LYS A 139 -11.02 32.34 36.64
C LYS A 139 -10.17 32.29 35.39
N GLU A 140 -10.18 33.31 34.55
CA GLU A 140 -9.33 33.42 33.39
C GLU A 140 -7.86 33.54 33.78
N GLU A 141 -7.52 34.35 34.77
CA GLU A 141 -6.15 34.47 35.29
C GLU A 141 -5.66 33.14 35.93
N ALA A 142 -6.51 32.46 36.68
CA ALA A 142 -6.16 31.16 37.27
C ALA A 142 -5.95 30.07 36.17
N LEU A 143 -6.82 30.03 35.16
CA LEU A 143 -6.68 29.11 34.03
C LEU A 143 -5.41 29.40 33.21
N GLN A 144 -5.11 30.68 32.99
CA GLN A 144 -3.89 31.11 32.31
C GLN A 144 -2.65 30.66 33.08
N ALA A 145 -2.62 30.83 34.40
CA ALA A 145 -1.52 30.38 35.26
C ALA A 145 -1.33 28.86 35.18
N GLU A 146 -2.42 28.08 35.22
CA GLU A 146 -2.38 26.63 35.07
C GLU A 146 -1.82 26.20 33.71
N ILE A 147 -2.23 26.87 32.62
CA ILE A 147 -1.73 26.60 31.27
C ILE A 147 -0.23 26.83 31.18
N LEU A 148 0.24 27.96 31.69
CA LEU A 148 1.65 28.33 31.68
C LEU A 148 2.53 27.40 32.52
N ASP A 149 2.03 27.00 33.69
CA ASP A 149 2.71 26.05 34.59
C ASP A 149 2.89 24.70 33.93
N LYS A 150 1.79 24.09 33.45
CA LYS A 150 1.83 22.80 32.76
C LYS A 150 2.68 22.79 31.50
N ALA A 151 2.59 23.83 30.68
CA ALA A 151 3.36 23.94 29.44
C ALA A 151 4.86 24.09 29.73
N SER A 152 5.25 24.71 30.85
CA SER A 152 6.65 24.88 31.22
C SER A 152 7.35 23.59 31.67
N GLU A 153 6.58 22.58 32.08
CA GLU A 153 7.08 21.31 32.60
C GLU A 153 7.33 20.24 31.51
N LYS A 154 6.78 20.43 30.32
CA LYS A 154 6.80 19.41 29.24
C LYS A 154 7.54 19.87 28.00
N ASP A 155 8.20 18.92 27.36
CA ASP A 155 8.84 19.08 26.06
C ASP A 155 7.96 18.41 24.98
N LEU A 156 7.28 19.22 24.19
CA LEU A 156 6.42 18.73 23.12
C LEU A 156 7.23 18.01 22.01
N VAL A 157 8.44 18.50 21.73
CA VAL A 157 9.29 17.96 20.66
C VAL A 157 9.80 16.56 21.01
N GLY A 158 10.09 16.31 22.29
CA GLY A 158 10.55 15.04 22.82
C GLY A 158 9.43 14.03 23.14
N ASP A 159 8.15 14.39 22.98
CA ASP A 159 7.02 13.50 23.32
C ASP A 159 6.76 12.48 22.21
N ASP A 160 7.15 11.24 22.44
CA ASP A 160 6.93 10.11 21.51
C ASP A 160 5.43 9.85 21.24
N GLY A 161 4.57 10.11 22.22
CA GLY A 161 3.12 9.93 22.10
C GLY A 161 2.53 10.92 21.10
N TYR A 162 2.93 12.19 21.22
CA TYR A 162 2.57 13.24 20.29
C TYR A 162 3.02 12.93 18.86
N GLN A 163 4.30 12.58 18.69
CA GLN A 163 4.84 12.24 17.36
C GLN A 163 4.09 11.05 16.73
N LYS A 164 3.79 10.03 17.52
CA LYS A 164 3.03 8.87 17.08
C LYS A 164 1.60 9.22 16.70
N GLU A 165 0.92 10.07 17.46
CA GLU A 165 -0.44 10.54 17.16
C GLU A 165 -0.44 11.32 15.83
N MET A 166 0.49 12.26 15.66
CA MET A 166 0.61 13.07 14.46
C MET A 166 0.92 12.25 13.19
N LEU A 167 1.74 11.22 13.31
CA LEU A 167 2.12 10.36 12.19
C LEU A 167 1.20 9.15 11.99
N ALA A 168 0.18 8.96 12.84
CA ALA A 168 -0.66 7.75 12.83
C ALA A 168 -1.31 7.51 11.47
N LYS A 169 -1.88 8.53 10.84
CA LYS A 169 -2.54 8.43 9.54
C LYS A 169 -1.58 8.07 8.41
N ALA A 170 -0.40 8.69 8.39
CA ALA A 170 0.64 8.39 7.42
C ALA A 170 1.15 6.95 7.57
N THR A 171 1.32 6.49 8.82
CA THR A 171 1.74 5.12 9.13
C THR A 171 0.70 4.09 8.69
N GLU A 172 -0.59 4.35 8.95
CA GLU A 172 -1.69 3.49 8.50
C GLU A 172 -1.70 3.34 6.97
N LEU A 173 -1.63 4.46 6.24
CA LEU A 173 -1.62 4.47 4.77
C LEU A 173 -0.37 3.78 4.20
N THR A 174 0.80 3.92 4.85
CA THR A 174 2.01 3.20 4.46
C THR A 174 1.81 1.69 4.58
N ALA A 175 1.30 1.21 5.72
CA ALA A 175 1.02 -0.21 5.92
C ALA A 175 -0.02 -0.75 4.94
N GLN A 176 -1.03 0.06 4.59
CA GLN A 176 -2.02 -0.30 3.58
C GLN A 176 -1.40 -0.43 2.20
N SER A 177 -0.55 0.53 1.80
CA SER A 177 0.18 0.50 0.52
C SER A 177 1.07 -0.76 0.41
N GLU A 178 1.83 -1.09 1.46
CA GLU A 178 2.66 -2.29 1.50
C GLU A 178 1.85 -3.57 1.33
N LYS A 179 0.70 -3.67 1.99
CA LYS A 179 -0.23 -4.81 1.85
C LYS A 179 -0.79 -4.90 0.43
N THR A 180 -1.19 -3.78 -0.15
CA THR A 180 -1.72 -3.73 -1.51
C THR A 180 -0.63 -4.10 -2.53
N PHE A 181 0.61 -3.64 -2.31
CA PHE A 181 1.76 -4.01 -3.14
C PHE A 181 2.07 -5.51 -3.07
N ALA A 182 2.03 -6.10 -1.87
CA ALA A 182 2.19 -7.54 -1.70
C ALA A 182 1.14 -8.34 -2.47
N SER A 183 -0.12 -7.89 -2.47
CA SER A 183 -1.18 -8.49 -3.29
C SER A 183 -0.89 -8.42 -4.80
N GLY A 184 -0.27 -7.33 -5.26
CA GLY A 184 0.21 -7.20 -6.64
C GLY A 184 1.30 -8.21 -6.98
N ASN A 185 2.23 -8.45 -6.06
CA ASN A 185 3.28 -9.46 -6.24
C ASN A 185 2.69 -10.88 -6.33
N GLU A 186 1.70 -11.21 -5.50
CA GLU A 186 1.01 -12.52 -5.56
C GLU A 186 0.29 -12.69 -6.91
N ALA A 187 -0.32 -11.63 -7.43
CA ALA A 187 -0.95 -11.65 -8.74
C ALA A 187 0.09 -11.86 -9.86
N ASN A 188 1.24 -11.16 -9.80
CA ASN A 188 2.34 -11.36 -10.72
C ASN A 188 2.85 -12.79 -10.73
N GLU A 189 3.15 -13.35 -9.55
CA GLU A 189 3.62 -14.74 -9.44
C GLU A 189 2.63 -15.75 -10.03
N THR A 190 1.33 -15.46 -9.92
CA THR A 190 0.30 -16.33 -10.49
C THR A 190 0.23 -16.19 -12.00
N GLY A 191 0.34 -14.98 -12.53
CA GLY A 191 0.47 -14.71 -13.99
C GLY A 191 1.67 -15.44 -14.59
N ASP A 192 2.85 -15.33 -13.98
CA ASP A 192 4.09 -15.99 -14.39
C ASP A 192 3.93 -17.54 -14.46
N LYS A 193 3.17 -18.12 -13.52
CA LYS A 193 2.87 -19.56 -13.54
C LYS A 193 2.01 -19.96 -14.75
N PHE A 194 1.06 -19.13 -15.15
CA PHE A 194 0.31 -19.36 -16.40
C PHE A 194 1.19 -19.18 -17.63
N GLU A 195 2.14 -18.25 -17.64
CA GLU A 195 3.12 -18.11 -18.72
C GLU A 195 4.02 -19.33 -18.81
N LEU A 196 4.44 -19.92 -17.69
CA LEU A 196 5.19 -21.17 -17.69
C LEU A 196 4.36 -22.32 -18.31
N ALA A 197 3.07 -22.41 -18.03
CA ALA A 197 2.18 -23.37 -18.69
C ALA A 197 2.15 -23.16 -20.21
N ASN A 198 2.12 -21.91 -20.70
CA ASN A 198 2.22 -21.58 -22.11
C ASN A 198 3.51 -22.09 -22.76
N VAL A 199 4.64 -21.97 -22.06
CA VAL A 199 5.92 -22.51 -22.55
C VAL A 199 5.83 -24.03 -22.71
N LEU A 200 5.23 -24.74 -21.76
CA LEU A 200 5.03 -26.19 -21.86
C LEU A 200 4.16 -26.56 -23.06
N PHE A 201 3.07 -25.84 -23.31
CA PHE A 201 2.21 -26.05 -24.46
C PHE A 201 2.91 -25.75 -25.77
N ALA A 202 3.70 -24.67 -25.85
CA ALA A 202 4.48 -24.31 -27.05
C ALA A 202 5.50 -25.41 -27.41
N VAL A 203 6.24 -25.90 -26.41
CA VAL A 203 7.19 -27.00 -26.58
C VAL A 203 6.45 -28.29 -27.02
N SER A 204 5.30 -28.59 -26.41
CA SER A 204 4.45 -29.71 -26.80
C SER A 204 4.03 -29.60 -28.28
N MET A 205 3.51 -28.44 -28.71
CA MET A 205 3.13 -28.19 -30.13
C MET A 205 4.33 -28.35 -31.06
N PHE A 206 5.51 -27.88 -30.66
CA PHE A 206 6.73 -28.05 -31.46
C PHE A 206 7.06 -29.54 -31.73
N PHE A 207 7.03 -30.37 -30.66
CA PHE A 207 7.25 -31.82 -30.83
C PHE A 207 6.17 -32.47 -31.72
N MET A 208 4.91 -32.12 -31.51
CA MET A 208 3.81 -32.64 -32.33
C MET A 208 3.93 -32.21 -33.80
N GLY A 209 4.31 -30.95 -34.04
CA GLY A 209 4.54 -30.44 -35.42
C GLY A 209 5.71 -31.12 -36.09
N ILE A 210 6.83 -31.34 -35.40
CA ILE A 210 7.97 -32.08 -35.96
C ILE A 210 7.60 -33.55 -36.24
N ALA A 211 6.78 -34.16 -35.41
CA ALA A 211 6.34 -35.54 -35.62
C ALA A 211 5.66 -35.75 -36.99
N LEU A 212 4.95 -34.74 -37.50
CA LEU A 212 4.30 -34.77 -38.82
C LEU A 212 5.29 -34.78 -40.01
N VAL A 213 6.52 -34.29 -39.79
CA VAL A 213 7.57 -34.23 -40.82
C VAL A 213 8.35 -35.54 -40.94
N PHE A 214 8.44 -36.33 -39.85
CA PHE A 214 9.17 -37.58 -39.87
C PHE A 214 8.41 -38.68 -40.61
N ARG A 215 9.15 -39.42 -41.48
CA ARG A 215 8.63 -40.54 -42.30
C ARG A 215 8.92 -41.93 -41.69
N THR A 216 9.61 -41.96 -40.57
CA THR A 216 10.05 -43.20 -39.90
C THR A 216 9.25 -43.45 -38.62
N ASP A 217 9.44 -44.62 -37.99
CA ASP A 217 8.79 -44.95 -36.70
C ASP A 217 9.12 -43.99 -35.56
N VAL A 218 10.15 -43.16 -35.75
CA VAL A 218 10.52 -42.07 -34.82
C VAL A 218 9.36 -41.07 -34.64
N LYS A 219 8.48 -40.87 -35.66
CA LYS A 219 7.32 -39.98 -35.60
C LYS A 219 6.43 -40.27 -34.39
N TRP A 220 6.17 -41.55 -34.06
CA TRP A 220 5.36 -41.93 -32.91
C TRP A 220 6.02 -41.59 -31.57
N LYS A 221 7.34 -41.78 -31.46
CA LYS A 221 8.09 -41.44 -30.25
C LYS A 221 8.06 -39.92 -29.96
N VAL A 222 8.20 -39.11 -31.01
CA VAL A 222 8.16 -37.66 -30.92
C VAL A 222 6.74 -37.16 -30.61
N LEU A 223 5.72 -37.75 -31.25
CA LEU A 223 4.32 -37.44 -30.94
C LEU A 223 3.95 -37.77 -29.50
N ILE A 224 4.39 -38.92 -28.98
CA ILE A 224 4.17 -39.32 -27.57
C ILE A 224 4.87 -38.34 -26.63
N ALA A 225 6.12 -37.95 -26.93
CA ALA A 225 6.83 -36.96 -26.12
C ALA A 225 6.08 -35.61 -26.06
N GLY A 226 5.58 -35.11 -27.20
CA GLY A 226 4.71 -33.93 -27.25
C GLY A 226 3.42 -34.12 -26.46
N GLY A 227 2.77 -35.27 -26.56
CA GLY A 227 1.56 -35.60 -25.81
C GLY A 227 1.77 -35.64 -24.27
N VAL A 228 2.89 -36.22 -23.84
CA VAL A 228 3.26 -36.22 -22.41
C VAL A 228 3.47 -34.80 -21.89
N LEU A 229 4.17 -33.95 -22.64
CA LEU A 229 4.36 -32.55 -22.28
C LEU A 229 3.02 -31.78 -22.21
N LEU A 230 2.10 -32.06 -23.15
CA LEU A 230 0.75 -31.49 -23.10
C LEU A 230 0.04 -31.88 -21.83
N VAL A 231 0.03 -33.16 -21.46
CA VAL A 231 -0.62 -33.65 -20.24
C VAL A 231 0.01 -33.01 -19.00
N VAL A 232 1.32 -32.92 -18.92
CA VAL A 232 2.04 -32.26 -17.81
C VAL A 232 1.62 -30.78 -17.74
N GLY A 233 1.61 -30.06 -18.86
CA GLY A 233 1.18 -28.67 -18.93
C GLY A 233 -0.29 -28.48 -18.48
N VAL A 234 -1.20 -29.34 -18.90
CA VAL A 234 -2.62 -29.31 -18.50
C VAL A 234 -2.75 -29.56 -17.00
N VAL A 235 -2.12 -30.61 -16.46
CA VAL A 235 -2.16 -30.89 -15.01
C VAL A 235 -1.59 -29.71 -14.23
N TYR A 236 -0.46 -29.15 -14.65
CA TYR A 236 0.12 -27.98 -14.02
C TYR A 236 -0.85 -26.79 -14.03
N MET A 237 -1.40 -26.44 -15.20
CA MET A 237 -2.35 -25.33 -15.36
C MET A 237 -3.61 -25.50 -14.48
N LEU A 238 -4.11 -26.75 -14.33
CA LEU A 238 -5.27 -27.02 -13.48
C LEU A 238 -4.99 -26.88 -11.98
N THR A 239 -3.72 -26.91 -11.54
CA THR A 239 -3.33 -26.66 -10.13
C THR A 239 -3.23 -25.17 -9.80
N LEU A 240 -3.25 -24.29 -10.80
CA LEU A 240 -3.13 -22.85 -10.59
C LEU A 240 -4.45 -22.21 -10.15
N SER A 241 -4.35 -21.05 -9.53
CA SER A 241 -5.52 -20.26 -9.11
C SER A 241 -6.18 -19.59 -10.31
N TRP A 242 -7.40 -19.98 -10.64
CA TRP A 242 -8.18 -19.40 -11.73
C TRP A 242 -8.91 -18.15 -11.25
N THR A 243 -9.05 -17.16 -12.15
CA THR A 243 -9.82 -15.95 -11.90
C THR A 243 -10.87 -15.75 -13.00
N PHE A 244 -12.04 -15.19 -12.64
CA PHE A 244 -13.16 -14.96 -13.53
C PHE A 244 -13.68 -13.53 -13.33
#